data_611f196af01048a71d7905570d480825
#
_entry.id   611f196af01048a71d7905570d480825
#
_cell.length_a   1.000
_cell.length_b   1.000
_cell.length_c   1.000
_cell.angle_alpha   90.00
_cell.angle_beta   90.00
_cell.angle_gamma   90.00
#
_symmetry.space_group_name_H-M   'P 1'
#
loop_
_entity.id
_entity.type
_entity.pdbx_description
1 polymer ?
#
loop_
_entity_poly.entity_id
_entity_poly.type
_entity_poly.pdbx_seq_one_letter_code
_entity_poly.pdbx_strand_id
1 'polypeptide(L)'
;MRGYHQRRSNTGEMGRAWYEQGHLLNKKHSFEDFVDAVRALQRAGLASPVRTVADGGSAGGLLMGAVANLAPECFAGIEADVPFVDALTSILDPSLPLTVTEWDEWGDPLHNADVYRYMKEYTPYENAPADADDDRVVVFPKIFITTSMNDTRVLYVEPMKWLARLQRAGVDAVAKIEVEAGHGGTSGRYKQWEEISYENAWCLAMMGITH
;
A
#
# COMPACT_ATOMS: atom_id res chain seq x y z
N MET A 1 16.23 -17.47 1.44
CA MET A 1 14.97 -16.71 1.35
C MET A 1 14.53 -16.69 -0.11
N ARG A 2 13.37 -17.24 -0.46
CA ARG A 2 12.80 -17.07 -1.81
C ARG A 2 11.78 -15.96 -1.71
N GLY A 3 12.08 -14.78 -2.25
CA GLY A 3 11.10 -13.74 -2.44
C GLY A 3 10.09 -14.19 -3.48
N TYR A 4 8.87 -14.43 -3.08
CA TYR A 4 7.78 -14.63 -4.01
C TYR A 4 7.29 -13.25 -4.41
N HIS A 5 7.71 -12.78 -5.58
CA HIS A 5 7.07 -11.64 -6.22
C HIS A 5 5.69 -12.09 -6.66
N GLN A 6 4.68 -11.73 -5.89
CA GLN A 6 3.31 -12.02 -6.25
C GLN A 6 2.88 -11.12 -7.40
N ARG A 7 2.51 -11.74 -8.49
CA ARG A 7 2.04 -11.07 -9.70
C ARG A 7 0.55 -10.76 -9.54
N ARG A 8 0.19 -9.54 -9.74
CA ARG A 8 -1.15 -9.00 -9.47
C ARG A 8 -2.12 -9.36 -10.58
N SER A 9 -3.41 -9.55 -10.25
CA SER A 9 -4.47 -9.76 -11.22
C SER A 9 -4.65 -8.61 -12.22
N ASN A 10 -4.24 -7.39 -11.85
CA ASN A 10 -4.29 -6.23 -12.74
C ASN A 10 -3.02 -5.97 -13.56
N THR A 11 -2.06 -6.87 -13.54
CA THR A 11 -0.92 -6.82 -14.45
C THR A 11 -1.26 -7.52 -15.76
N GLY A 12 -0.75 -7.03 -16.89
CA GLY A 12 -1.02 -7.65 -18.19
C GLY A 12 -0.32 -9.00 -18.43
N GLU A 13 0.32 -9.60 -17.42
CA GLU A 13 1.16 -10.79 -17.57
C GLU A 13 0.40 -12.04 -17.98
N MET A 14 -0.86 -12.19 -17.53
CA MET A 14 -1.72 -13.29 -17.93
C MET A 14 -2.69 -12.87 -19.05
N GLY A 15 -2.41 -11.73 -19.69
CA GLY A 15 -3.17 -11.22 -20.80
C GLY A 15 -4.28 -10.24 -20.44
N ARG A 16 -4.96 -9.73 -21.46
CA ARG A 16 -5.94 -8.65 -21.36
C ARG A 16 -7.10 -8.95 -20.41
N ALA A 17 -7.62 -10.18 -20.46
CA ALA A 17 -8.74 -10.58 -19.60
C ALA A 17 -8.37 -10.50 -18.10
N TRP A 18 -7.13 -10.81 -17.77
CA TRP A 18 -6.63 -10.70 -16.39
C TRP A 18 -6.58 -9.24 -15.92
N TYR A 19 -6.08 -8.35 -16.76
CA TYR A 19 -6.07 -6.91 -16.50
C TYR A 19 -7.50 -6.37 -16.29
N GLU A 20 -8.43 -6.71 -17.17
CA GLU A 20 -9.82 -6.22 -17.11
C GLU A 20 -10.57 -6.68 -15.85
N GLN A 21 -10.19 -7.79 -15.27
CA GLN A 21 -10.76 -8.27 -14.01
C GLN A 21 -10.16 -7.62 -12.77
N GLY A 22 -9.14 -6.79 -12.90
CA GLY A 22 -8.46 -6.13 -11.78
C GLY A 22 -8.44 -4.61 -11.87
N HIS A 23 -9.23 -3.96 -12.74
CA HIS A 23 -9.26 -2.50 -12.87
C HIS A 23 -10.68 -1.94 -12.82
N LEU A 24 -10.81 -0.62 -12.70
CA LEU A 24 -12.08 0.09 -12.58
C LEU A 24 -12.95 -0.53 -11.44
N LEU A 25 -14.20 -0.85 -11.74
CA LEU A 25 -15.14 -1.45 -10.76
C LEU A 25 -14.79 -2.90 -10.36
N ASN A 26 -13.70 -3.46 -10.89
CA ASN A 26 -13.16 -4.76 -10.50
C ASN A 26 -11.88 -4.65 -9.65
N LYS A 27 -11.44 -3.44 -9.31
CA LYS A 27 -10.16 -3.19 -8.63
C LYS A 27 -9.97 -3.99 -7.32
N LYS A 28 -11.04 -4.25 -6.59
CA LYS A 28 -10.99 -5.02 -5.34
C LYS A 28 -10.46 -6.44 -5.51
N HIS A 29 -10.65 -7.07 -6.67
CA HIS A 29 -10.09 -8.39 -6.95
C HIS A 29 -8.56 -8.40 -6.78
N SER A 30 -7.86 -7.31 -7.11
CA SER A 30 -6.40 -7.22 -6.90
C SER A 30 -6.01 -7.35 -5.43
N PHE A 31 -6.83 -6.84 -4.52
CA PHE A 31 -6.59 -6.90 -3.07
C PHE A 31 -6.98 -8.26 -2.51
N GLU A 32 -8.12 -8.78 -2.95
CA GLU A 32 -8.64 -10.10 -2.56
C GLU A 32 -7.67 -11.21 -2.98
N ASP A 33 -7.23 -11.20 -4.24
CA ASP A 33 -6.26 -12.17 -4.78
C ASP A 33 -4.94 -12.14 -4.00
N PHE A 34 -4.47 -10.94 -3.62
CA PHE A 34 -3.26 -10.81 -2.82
C PHE A 34 -3.42 -11.47 -1.44
N VAL A 35 -4.52 -11.20 -0.75
CA VAL A 35 -4.82 -11.78 0.56
C VAL A 35 -5.00 -13.29 0.45
N ASP A 36 -5.72 -13.76 -0.57
CA ASP A 36 -5.98 -15.18 -0.77
C ASP A 36 -4.69 -15.97 -1.03
N ALA A 37 -3.76 -15.40 -1.77
CA ALA A 37 -2.47 -16.04 -1.98
C ALA A 37 -1.62 -16.06 -0.70
N VAL A 38 -1.61 -14.97 0.09
CA VAL A 38 -0.96 -14.98 1.40
C VAL A 38 -1.56 -16.05 2.30
N ARG A 39 -2.88 -16.11 2.40
CA ARG A 39 -3.57 -17.14 3.18
C ARG A 39 -3.30 -18.55 2.68
N ALA A 40 -3.20 -18.74 1.36
CA ALA A 40 -2.83 -20.04 0.78
C ALA A 40 -1.43 -20.48 1.20
N LEU A 41 -0.44 -19.58 1.16
CA LEU A 41 0.92 -19.87 1.63
C LEU A 41 0.96 -20.18 3.13
N GLN A 42 0.18 -19.47 3.93
CA GLN A 42 0.08 -19.71 5.38
C GLN A 42 -0.57 -21.06 5.67
N ARG A 43 -1.67 -21.39 5.00
CA ARG A 43 -2.31 -22.72 5.13
C ARG A 43 -1.39 -23.86 4.70
N ALA A 44 -0.54 -23.64 3.71
CA ALA A 44 0.46 -24.61 3.26
C ALA A 44 1.68 -24.74 4.19
N GLY A 45 1.75 -23.94 5.27
CA GLY A 45 2.91 -23.90 6.18
C GLY A 45 4.17 -23.28 5.57
N LEU A 46 4.06 -22.60 4.44
CA LEU A 46 5.18 -21.92 3.73
C LEU A 46 5.42 -20.50 4.24
N ALA A 47 4.44 -19.91 4.91
CA ALA A 47 4.50 -18.61 5.56
C ALA A 47 3.80 -18.65 6.92
N SER A 48 4.02 -17.63 7.74
CA SER A 48 3.36 -17.48 9.04
C SER A 48 2.96 -16.02 9.21
N PRO A 49 1.75 -15.70 9.71
CA PRO A 49 1.30 -14.33 9.93
C PRO A 49 2.32 -13.48 10.69
N VAL A 50 2.92 -14.02 11.76
CA VAL A 50 3.90 -13.34 12.61
C VAL A 50 5.27 -13.12 11.95
N ARG A 51 5.45 -13.55 10.71
CA ARG A 51 6.68 -13.41 9.91
C ARG A 51 6.41 -13.03 8.46
N THR A 52 5.16 -12.73 8.12
CA THR A 52 4.80 -12.26 6.78
C THR A 52 4.91 -10.75 6.77
N VAL A 53 5.79 -10.24 5.93
CA VAL A 53 5.89 -8.81 5.61
C VAL A 53 5.49 -8.62 4.16
N ALA A 54 4.66 -7.64 3.90
CA ALA A 54 4.30 -7.23 2.55
C ALA A 54 4.94 -5.87 2.25
N ASP A 55 5.41 -5.71 1.03
CA ASP A 55 6.08 -4.52 0.52
C ASP A 55 5.48 -4.08 -0.80
N GLY A 56 5.30 -2.78 -0.97
CA GLY A 56 4.80 -2.23 -2.23
C GLY A 56 4.83 -0.71 -2.30
N GLY A 57 5.23 -0.20 -3.49
CA GLY A 57 5.37 1.23 -3.73
C GLY A 57 4.28 1.81 -4.65
N SER A 58 4.03 3.13 -4.52
CA SER A 58 3.12 3.90 -5.38
C SER A 58 1.70 3.29 -5.39
N ALA A 59 1.17 2.90 -6.55
CA ALA A 59 -0.06 2.10 -6.65
C ALA A 59 0.04 0.77 -5.87
N GLY A 60 1.26 0.21 -5.72
CA GLY A 60 1.54 -0.91 -4.83
C GLY A 60 1.41 -0.57 -3.36
N GLY A 61 1.71 0.66 -2.99
CA GLY A 61 1.45 1.20 -1.65
C GLY A 61 -0.05 1.31 -1.35
N LEU A 62 -0.89 1.64 -2.35
CA LEU A 62 -2.33 1.53 -2.21
C LEU A 62 -2.74 0.09 -1.91
N LEU A 63 -2.21 -0.90 -2.67
CA LEU A 63 -2.45 -2.31 -2.39
C LEU A 63 -2.05 -2.66 -0.95
N MET A 64 -0.88 -2.19 -0.48
CA MET A 64 -0.40 -2.45 0.88
C MET A 64 -1.36 -1.92 1.94
N GLY A 65 -1.81 -0.68 1.81
CA GLY A 65 -2.78 -0.10 2.73
C GLY A 65 -4.16 -0.78 2.65
N ALA A 66 -4.60 -1.17 1.46
CA ALA A 66 -5.87 -1.88 1.27
C ALA A 66 -5.86 -3.27 1.92
N VAL A 67 -4.77 -4.05 1.74
CA VAL A 67 -4.68 -5.39 2.37
C VAL A 67 -4.45 -5.32 3.87
N ALA A 68 -3.80 -4.26 4.39
CA ALA A 68 -3.73 -4.01 5.82
C ALA A 68 -5.12 -3.82 6.45
N ASN A 69 -6.01 -3.11 5.74
CA ASN A 69 -7.39 -2.92 6.18
C ASN A 69 -8.24 -4.19 6.03
N LEU A 70 -8.01 -4.97 4.95
CA LEU A 70 -8.83 -6.12 4.58
C LEU A 70 -8.51 -7.37 5.41
N ALA A 71 -7.23 -7.60 5.72
CA ALA A 71 -6.77 -8.81 6.39
C ALA A 71 -5.57 -8.51 7.31
N PRO A 72 -5.74 -7.62 8.31
CA PRO A 72 -4.64 -7.19 9.18
C PRO A 72 -3.94 -8.35 9.87
N GLU A 73 -4.66 -9.40 10.22
CA GLU A 73 -4.17 -10.58 10.90
C GLU A 73 -3.18 -11.42 10.08
N CYS A 74 -3.06 -11.17 8.78
CA CYS A 74 -2.19 -11.93 7.88
C CYS A 74 -0.73 -11.46 7.90
N PHE A 75 -0.44 -10.29 8.47
CA PHE A 75 0.86 -9.62 8.31
C PHE A 75 1.47 -9.22 9.65
N ALA A 76 2.77 -9.46 9.81
CA ALA A 76 3.57 -8.93 10.92
C ALA A 76 3.93 -7.46 10.69
N GLY A 77 4.15 -7.09 9.43
CA GLY A 77 4.49 -5.73 9.02
C GLY A 77 4.14 -5.46 7.57
N ILE A 78 3.96 -4.20 7.27
CA ILE A 78 3.74 -3.69 5.91
C ILE A 78 4.70 -2.52 5.70
N GLU A 79 5.46 -2.60 4.64
CA GLU A 79 6.25 -1.52 4.09
C GLU A 79 5.49 -0.89 2.93
N ALA A 80 5.30 0.43 2.98
CA ALA A 80 4.58 1.19 1.99
C ALA A 80 5.46 2.34 1.47
N ASP A 81 5.98 2.17 0.26
CA ASP A 81 6.91 3.10 -0.35
C ASP A 81 6.19 4.09 -1.26
N VAL A 82 6.37 5.40 -1.00
CA VAL A 82 5.66 6.51 -1.70
C VAL A 82 4.19 6.17 -1.98
N PRO A 83 3.41 5.74 -0.97
CA PRO A 83 2.18 5.00 -1.18
C PRO A 83 1.00 5.91 -1.56
N PHE A 84 0.23 5.48 -2.57
CA PHE A 84 -0.98 6.14 -3.04
C PHE A 84 -2.18 5.79 -2.14
N VAL A 85 -2.18 6.29 -0.91
CA VAL A 85 -3.10 5.85 0.16
C VAL A 85 -4.32 6.74 0.37
N ASP A 86 -4.30 7.98 -0.12
CA ASP A 86 -5.44 8.90 -0.12
C ASP A 86 -6.02 9.06 -1.54
N ALA A 87 -6.04 7.94 -2.26
CA ALA A 87 -6.35 7.88 -3.68
C ALA A 87 -7.70 8.52 -4.04
N LEU A 88 -8.73 8.35 -3.21
CA LEU A 88 -10.02 8.98 -3.47
C LEU A 88 -9.94 10.51 -3.52
N THR A 89 -9.21 11.11 -2.58
CA THR A 89 -9.00 12.57 -2.57
C THR A 89 -8.22 13.03 -3.80
N SER A 90 -7.13 12.34 -4.14
CA SER A 90 -6.28 12.72 -5.28
C SER A 90 -6.98 12.54 -6.62
N ILE A 91 -7.74 11.46 -6.80
CA ILE A 91 -8.48 11.20 -8.05
C ILE A 91 -9.70 12.12 -8.21
N LEU A 92 -10.14 12.79 -7.17
CA LEU A 92 -11.16 13.85 -7.24
C LEU A 92 -10.60 15.21 -7.69
N ASP A 93 -9.29 15.41 -7.68
CA ASP A 93 -8.66 16.67 -8.05
C ASP A 93 -8.06 16.64 -9.46
N PRO A 94 -8.76 17.12 -10.49
CA PRO A 94 -8.26 17.11 -11.88
C PRO A 94 -7.10 18.08 -12.12
N SER A 95 -6.71 18.89 -11.15
CA SER A 95 -5.54 19.77 -11.25
C SER A 95 -4.22 19.05 -11.00
N LEU A 96 -4.27 17.87 -10.37
CA LEU A 96 -3.08 17.04 -10.15
C LEU A 96 -2.60 16.38 -11.46
N PRO A 97 -1.28 16.25 -11.65
CA PRO A 97 -0.71 15.86 -12.96
C PRO A 97 -1.20 14.52 -13.52
N LEU A 98 -1.51 13.55 -12.66
CA LEU A 98 -1.86 12.21 -13.09
C LEU A 98 -3.36 11.92 -13.04
N THR A 99 -4.16 12.70 -12.33
CA THR A 99 -5.56 12.39 -12.02
C THR A 99 -6.38 12.03 -13.27
N VAL A 100 -6.42 12.92 -14.25
CA VAL A 100 -7.25 12.72 -15.45
C VAL A 100 -6.81 11.51 -16.26
N THR A 101 -5.51 11.27 -16.36
CA THR A 101 -4.95 10.12 -17.09
C THR A 101 -5.17 8.80 -16.37
N GLU A 102 -5.31 8.84 -15.06
CA GLU A 102 -5.52 7.65 -14.24
C GLU A 102 -6.99 7.28 -14.02
N TRP A 103 -7.93 8.10 -14.51
CA TRP A 103 -9.34 7.70 -14.54
C TRP A 103 -9.59 6.43 -15.36
N ASP A 104 -8.74 6.14 -16.33
CA ASP A 104 -8.81 4.88 -17.08
C ASP A 104 -8.50 3.65 -16.22
N GLU A 105 -7.72 3.82 -15.15
CA GLU A 105 -7.32 2.73 -14.23
C GLU A 105 -8.25 2.64 -13.00
N TRP A 106 -8.55 3.79 -12.37
CA TRP A 106 -9.29 3.85 -11.11
C TRP A 106 -10.77 4.13 -11.29
N GLY A 107 -11.15 4.73 -12.42
CA GLY A 107 -12.45 5.31 -12.67
C GLY A 107 -12.49 6.81 -12.35
N ASP A 108 -13.56 7.46 -12.77
CA ASP A 108 -13.81 8.89 -12.59
C ASP A 108 -14.80 9.12 -11.44
N PRO A 109 -14.34 9.31 -10.19
CA PRO A 109 -15.21 9.54 -9.05
C PRO A 109 -15.78 10.97 -9.02
N LEU A 110 -15.19 11.90 -9.78
CA LEU A 110 -15.64 13.29 -9.85
C LEU A 110 -16.99 13.42 -10.59
N HIS A 111 -17.17 12.63 -11.65
CA HIS A 111 -18.35 12.69 -12.49
C HIS A 111 -19.27 11.48 -12.33
N ASN A 112 -18.86 10.45 -11.57
CA ASN A 112 -19.63 9.22 -11.38
C ASN A 112 -19.71 8.84 -9.89
N ALA A 113 -20.91 8.98 -9.31
CA ALA A 113 -21.14 8.67 -7.91
C ALA A 113 -20.99 7.18 -7.55
N ASP A 114 -21.16 6.26 -8.51
CA ASP A 114 -20.96 4.83 -8.27
C ASP A 114 -19.46 4.52 -8.16
N VAL A 115 -18.64 5.14 -9.01
CA VAL A 115 -17.18 5.06 -8.93
C VAL A 115 -16.69 5.64 -7.60
N TYR A 116 -17.21 6.81 -7.19
CA TYR A 116 -16.88 7.40 -5.88
C TYR A 116 -17.16 6.43 -4.73
N ARG A 117 -18.36 5.85 -4.68
CA ARG A 117 -18.74 4.89 -3.64
C ARG A 117 -17.84 3.66 -3.65
N TYR A 118 -17.55 3.12 -4.84
CA TYR A 118 -16.69 1.96 -5.00
C TYR A 118 -15.25 2.24 -4.54
N MET A 119 -14.66 3.37 -4.95
CA MET A 119 -13.31 3.76 -4.51
C MET A 119 -13.24 3.96 -3.01
N LYS A 120 -14.25 4.58 -2.40
CA LYS A 120 -14.31 4.81 -0.95
C LYS A 120 -14.27 3.52 -0.15
N GLU A 121 -14.75 2.39 -0.70
CA GLU A 121 -14.78 1.11 0.00
C GLU A 121 -13.40 0.45 0.11
N TYR A 122 -12.41 0.85 -0.69
CA TYR A 122 -11.09 0.24 -0.67
C TYR A 122 -9.92 1.19 -0.44
N THR A 123 -10.11 2.48 -0.62
CA THR A 123 -9.02 3.46 -0.43
C THR A 123 -8.47 3.37 1.00
N PRO A 124 -7.15 3.21 1.17
CA PRO A 124 -6.56 2.94 2.48
C PRO A 124 -6.88 3.96 3.56
N TYR A 125 -6.82 5.24 3.23
CA TYR A 125 -7.05 6.32 4.19
C TYR A 125 -8.48 6.29 4.75
N GLU A 126 -9.50 6.13 3.91
CA GLU A 126 -10.90 6.09 4.35
C GLU A 126 -11.21 4.89 5.25
N ASN A 127 -10.54 3.77 5.01
CA ASN A 127 -10.81 2.50 5.67
C ASN A 127 -9.82 2.14 6.79
N ALA A 128 -8.81 2.99 7.05
CA ALA A 128 -7.92 2.81 8.18
C ALA A 128 -8.68 2.88 9.52
N PRO A 129 -8.21 2.20 10.57
CA PRO A 129 -8.78 2.35 11.91
C PRO A 129 -8.94 3.83 12.29
N ALA A 130 -10.08 4.16 12.87
CA ALA A 130 -10.44 5.56 13.15
C ALA A 130 -9.97 6.02 14.54
N ASP A 131 -9.97 5.11 15.50
CA ASP A 131 -9.62 5.33 16.91
C ASP A 131 -9.14 4.04 17.56
N ALA A 132 -8.75 4.12 18.82
CA ALA A 132 -8.20 3.00 19.59
C ALA A 132 -9.23 1.93 19.98
N ASP A 133 -10.52 2.23 19.84
CA ASP A 133 -11.62 1.28 20.13
C ASP A 133 -11.95 0.39 18.91
N ASP A 134 -11.30 0.62 17.78
CA ASP A 134 -11.42 -0.26 16.59
C ASP A 134 -10.72 -1.59 16.86
N ASP A 135 -11.46 -2.67 16.92
CA ASP A 135 -10.94 -4.02 17.24
C ASP A 135 -9.80 -4.47 16.31
N ARG A 136 -9.71 -3.90 15.11
CA ARG A 136 -8.62 -4.20 14.16
C ARG A 136 -7.25 -3.73 14.65
N VAL A 137 -7.20 -2.72 15.50
CA VAL A 137 -5.93 -2.16 16.02
C VAL A 137 -5.09 -3.22 16.70
N VAL A 138 -5.71 -4.15 17.41
CA VAL A 138 -5.02 -5.24 18.15
C VAL A 138 -4.24 -6.18 17.23
N VAL A 139 -4.75 -6.39 16.01
CA VAL A 139 -4.16 -7.31 15.02
C VAL A 139 -3.55 -6.58 13.82
N PHE A 140 -3.60 -5.24 13.83
CA PHE A 140 -3.08 -4.46 12.72
C PHE A 140 -1.57 -4.62 12.60
N PRO A 141 -1.03 -4.80 11.39
CA PRO A 141 0.41 -4.95 11.19
C PRO A 141 1.13 -3.66 11.58
N LYS A 142 2.40 -3.77 11.92
CA LYS A 142 3.27 -2.60 12.02
C LYS A 142 3.46 -1.99 10.64
N ILE A 143 3.42 -0.67 10.56
CA ILE A 143 3.50 0.04 9.27
C ILE A 143 4.78 0.85 9.21
N PHE A 144 5.55 0.64 8.15
CA PHE A 144 6.66 1.49 7.78
C PHE A 144 6.36 2.19 6.45
N ILE A 145 6.48 3.50 6.45
CA ILE A 145 6.19 4.34 5.28
C ILE A 145 7.47 5.02 4.85
N THR A 146 7.79 4.97 3.56
CA THR A 146 8.76 5.90 2.98
C THR A 146 8.05 6.91 2.10
N THR A 147 8.51 8.15 2.07
CA THR A 147 7.94 9.20 1.20
C THR A 147 8.96 10.29 0.94
N SER A 148 8.71 11.12 -0.06
CA SER A 148 9.58 12.23 -0.43
C SER A 148 8.82 13.54 -0.57
N MET A 149 9.37 14.62 -0.02
CA MET A 149 8.76 15.95 -0.07
C MET A 149 8.62 16.51 -1.49
N ASN A 150 9.47 16.09 -2.42
CA ASN A 150 9.45 16.53 -3.82
C ASN A 150 8.77 15.52 -4.75
N ASP A 151 8.00 14.60 -4.21
CA ASP A 151 7.21 13.67 -5.01
C ASP A 151 6.07 14.42 -5.72
N THR A 152 6.10 14.41 -7.06
CA THR A 152 5.09 15.04 -7.90
C THR A 152 4.05 14.07 -8.44
N ARG A 153 4.18 12.77 -8.16
CA ARG A 153 3.25 11.72 -8.60
C ARG A 153 2.28 11.35 -7.49
N VAL A 154 2.83 11.07 -6.31
CA VAL A 154 2.07 10.82 -5.09
C VAL A 154 2.51 11.84 -4.06
N LEU A 155 1.64 12.79 -3.78
CA LEU A 155 1.97 13.88 -2.87
C LEU A 155 2.28 13.33 -1.46
N TYR A 156 3.39 13.75 -0.88
CA TYR A 156 3.81 13.32 0.47
C TYR A 156 2.73 13.55 1.55
N VAL A 157 1.79 14.42 1.30
CA VAL A 157 0.67 14.69 2.21
C VAL A 157 -0.23 13.45 2.39
N GLU A 158 -0.36 12.60 1.37
CA GLU A 158 -1.18 11.38 1.45
C GLU A 158 -0.66 10.40 2.51
N PRO A 159 0.60 9.90 2.41
CA PRO A 159 1.16 9.05 3.45
C PRO A 159 1.22 9.71 4.82
N MET A 160 1.44 11.03 4.90
CA MET A 160 1.47 11.73 6.19
C MET A 160 0.10 11.80 6.86
N LYS A 161 -0.97 12.02 6.08
CA LYS A 161 -2.36 11.95 6.58
C LYS A 161 -2.67 10.54 7.08
N TRP A 162 -2.28 9.53 6.32
CA TRP A 162 -2.50 8.13 6.68
C TRP A 162 -1.72 7.76 7.95
N LEU A 163 -0.44 8.12 8.04
CA LEU A 163 0.37 7.95 9.26
C LEU A 163 -0.30 8.55 10.50
N ALA A 164 -0.73 9.81 10.39
CA ALA A 164 -1.37 10.51 11.50
C ALA A 164 -2.67 9.83 11.95
N ARG A 165 -3.44 9.29 11.01
CA ARG A 165 -4.67 8.53 11.30
C ARG A 165 -4.35 7.21 12.00
N LEU A 166 -3.39 6.44 11.49
CA LEU A 166 -2.95 5.18 12.09
C LEU A 166 -2.43 5.37 13.52
N GLN A 167 -1.54 6.35 13.71
CA GLN A 167 -0.99 6.66 15.03
C GLN A 167 -2.05 7.13 16.03
N ARG A 168 -3.03 7.92 15.58
CA ARG A 168 -4.15 8.34 16.43
C ARG A 168 -4.99 7.14 16.89
N ALA A 169 -5.14 6.13 16.05
CA ALA A 169 -5.83 4.89 16.39
C ALA A 169 -4.98 3.95 17.27
N GLY A 170 -3.70 4.26 17.50
CA GLY A 170 -2.79 3.42 18.31
C GLY A 170 -2.05 2.35 17.52
N VAL A 171 -2.10 2.38 16.19
CA VAL A 171 -1.31 1.48 15.33
C VAL A 171 0.17 1.87 15.42
N ASP A 172 1.05 0.87 15.53
CA ASP A 172 2.50 1.06 15.46
C ASP A 172 2.92 1.39 14.02
N ALA A 173 2.97 2.68 13.72
CA ALA A 173 3.28 3.20 12.40
C ALA A 173 4.35 4.28 12.46
N VAL A 174 5.33 4.19 11.57
CA VAL A 174 6.44 5.14 11.44
C VAL A 174 6.67 5.52 9.99
N ALA A 175 7.25 6.70 9.77
CA ALA A 175 7.61 7.14 8.43
C ALA A 175 9.05 7.66 8.37
N LYS A 176 9.70 7.40 7.24
CA LYS A 176 10.96 8.04 6.81
C LYS A 176 10.64 8.99 5.67
N ILE A 177 11.00 10.26 5.82
CA ILE A 177 10.72 11.29 4.83
C ILE A 177 12.03 11.74 4.21
N GLU A 178 12.16 11.59 2.90
CA GLU A 178 13.28 12.13 2.14
C GLU A 178 12.96 13.55 1.68
N VAL A 179 13.86 14.48 1.96
CA VAL A 179 13.61 15.92 1.70
C VAL A 179 14.15 16.41 0.37
N GLU A 180 15.09 15.69 -0.25
CA GLU A 180 15.77 16.09 -1.48
C GLU A 180 15.36 15.29 -2.70
N ALA A 181 14.74 14.12 -2.52
CA ALA A 181 14.36 13.21 -3.59
C ALA A 181 12.94 13.46 -4.10
N GLY A 182 12.62 12.87 -5.26
CA GLY A 182 11.27 12.75 -5.82
C GLY A 182 10.73 11.34 -5.71
N HIS A 183 9.73 10.99 -6.54
CA HIS A 183 9.04 9.69 -6.53
C HIS A 183 9.94 8.46 -6.67
N GLY A 184 11.09 8.59 -7.28
CA GLY A 184 12.05 7.49 -7.49
C GLY A 184 13.12 7.34 -6.40
N GLY A 185 12.96 8.01 -5.26
CA GLY A 185 13.97 7.99 -4.20
C GLY A 185 15.20 8.86 -4.49
N THR A 186 16.24 8.72 -3.69
CA THR A 186 17.47 9.52 -3.84
C THR A 186 18.26 9.15 -5.08
N SER A 187 18.87 10.15 -5.71
CA SER A 187 19.80 9.93 -6.81
C SER A 187 21.19 9.52 -6.30
N GLY A 188 21.77 8.49 -6.94
CA GLY A 188 23.07 7.98 -6.61
C GLY A 188 23.05 6.57 -6.00
N ARG A 189 23.84 5.68 -6.64
CA ARG A 189 23.84 4.23 -6.35
C ARG A 189 24.03 3.89 -4.85
N TYR A 190 24.94 4.56 -4.20
CA TYR A 190 25.25 4.27 -2.79
C TYR A 190 24.13 4.71 -1.84
N LYS A 191 23.53 5.88 -2.10
CA LYS A 191 22.38 6.36 -1.31
C LYS A 191 21.17 5.45 -1.48
N GLN A 192 20.89 4.99 -2.70
CA GLN A 192 19.84 4.00 -2.94
C GLN A 192 20.08 2.69 -2.19
N TRP A 193 21.32 2.22 -2.14
CA TRP A 193 21.65 1.00 -1.37
C TRP A 193 21.48 1.20 0.14
N GLU A 194 21.79 2.38 0.66
CA GLU A 194 21.54 2.71 2.06
C GLU A 194 20.04 2.70 2.36
N GLU A 195 19.21 3.27 1.48
CA GLU A 195 17.74 3.26 1.61
C GLU A 195 17.21 1.83 1.58
N ILE A 196 17.50 1.06 0.54
CA ILE A 196 17.09 -0.34 0.41
C ILE A 196 17.58 -1.18 1.59
N SER A 197 18.80 -0.91 2.10
CA SER A 197 19.32 -1.64 3.25
C SER A 197 18.54 -1.33 4.53
N TYR A 198 18.11 -0.09 4.71
CA TYR A 198 17.30 0.33 5.85
C TYR A 198 15.90 -0.32 5.80
N GLU A 199 15.26 -0.29 4.63
CA GLU A 199 13.96 -0.91 4.37
C GLU A 199 14.01 -2.43 4.63
N ASN A 200 14.99 -3.11 4.00
CA ASN A 200 15.21 -4.54 4.24
C ASN A 200 15.49 -4.87 5.71
N ALA A 201 16.26 -4.02 6.42
CA ALA A 201 16.55 -4.25 7.84
C ALA A 201 15.26 -4.17 8.68
N TRP A 202 14.38 -3.23 8.38
CA TRP A 202 13.08 -3.15 9.04
C TRP A 202 12.23 -4.40 8.73
N CYS A 203 12.13 -4.82 7.48
CA CYS A 203 11.42 -6.03 7.09
C CYS A 203 11.96 -7.28 7.82
N LEU A 204 13.28 -7.43 7.88
CA LEU A 204 13.92 -8.54 8.60
C LEU A 204 13.59 -8.51 10.09
N ALA A 205 13.62 -7.32 10.71
CA ALA A 205 13.25 -7.16 12.11
C ALA A 205 11.79 -7.58 12.37
N MET A 206 10.86 -7.21 11.46
CA MET A 206 9.45 -7.64 11.57
C MET A 206 9.30 -9.16 11.43
N MET A 207 10.16 -9.80 10.67
CA MET A 207 10.21 -11.27 10.58
C MET A 207 10.87 -11.95 11.81
N GLY A 208 11.36 -11.17 12.76
CA GLY A 208 12.11 -11.67 13.93
C GLY A 208 13.54 -12.10 13.61
N ILE A 209 14.13 -11.57 12.54
CA ILE A 209 15.53 -11.80 12.14
C ILE A 209 16.34 -10.57 12.56
N THR A 210 17.12 -10.70 13.62
CA THR A 210 17.88 -9.60 14.24
C THR A 210 19.40 -9.77 14.19
N HIS A 211 19.88 -10.80 13.46
CA HIS A 211 21.32 -11.13 13.34
C HIS A 211 21.66 -11.51 11.89
#